data_635fc494e0b138d7709138de34ded8f8
#
_entry.id   635fc494e0b138d7709138de34ded8f8
#
_cell.length_a   1.000
_cell.length_b   1.000
_cell.length_c   1.000
_cell.angle_alpha   90.00
_cell.angle_beta   90.00
_cell.angle_gamma   90.00
#
_symmetry.space_group_name_H-M   'P 1'
#
loop_
_entity.id
_entity.type
_entity.pdbx_description
1 polymer ?
#
loop_
_entity_poly.entity_id
_entity_poly.type
_entity_poly.pdbx_seq_one_letter_code
_entity_poly.pdbx_strand_id
1 'polypeptide(L)'
;VSLAERFSRGLVDKSLNSCTRWAEHKVHMPNPFPGLINFDRFPWQREVLDIDEGSVTVQKAAQMGFSIAGLIRSLYCTVEQQRDVLYVLPTQGLAGDFSKARFDALIETSPELVDEFKNVNSVGLKVTRKRANLYIRGSVSSRGLVSVPVSSAVIDEFDRCADNTLDLVMERLS
;
A
#
# COMPACT_ATOMS: atom_id res chain seq x y z
N VAL A 1 -17.74 -2.40 -28.41
CA VAL A 1 -17.79 -3.02 -27.08
C VAL A 1 -19.21 -3.48 -26.86
N SER A 2 -19.42 -4.81 -26.76
CA SER A 2 -20.75 -5.40 -26.60
C SER A 2 -21.37 -5.05 -25.23
N LEU A 3 -22.71 -5.14 -25.14
CA LEU A 3 -23.44 -4.92 -23.88
C LEU A 3 -22.96 -5.91 -22.79
N ALA A 4 -22.61 -7.15 -23.17
CA ALA A 4 -22.07 -8.17 -22.30
C ALA A 4 -20.68 -7.79 -21.74
N GLU A 5 -19.81 -7.20 -22.56
CA GLU A 5 -18.48 -6.71 -22.10
C GLU A 5 -18.61 -5.51 -21.17
N ARG A 6 -19.60 -4.62 -21.40
CA ARG A 6 -19.90 -3.52 -20.46
C ARG A 6 -20.45 -4.04 -19.14
N PHE A 7 -21.31 -5.04 -19.17
CA PHE A 7 -21.85 -5.69 -17.97
C PHE A 7 -20.75 -6.45 -17.20
N SER A 8 -19.89 -7.18 -17.89
CA SER A 8 -18.77 -7.88 -17.28
C SER A 8 -17.78 -6.92 -16.61
N ARG A 9 -17.45 -5.79 -17.28
CA ARG A 9 -16.62 -4.73 -16.69
C ARG A 9 -17.28 -4.10 -15.47
N GLY A 10 -18.57 -3.80 -15.51
CA GLY A 10 -19.31 -3.24 -14.38
C GLY A 10 -19.46 -4.19 -13.20
N LEU A 11 -19.52 -5.49 -13.45
CA LEU A 11 -19.52 -6.52 -12.39
C LEU A 11 -18.11 -6.70 -11.78
N VAL A 12 -17.08 -6.68 -12.61
CA VAL A 12 -15.68 -6.74 -12.16
C VAL A 12 -15.35 -5.49 -11.32
N ASP A 13 -15.73 -4.28 -11.76
CA ASP A 13 -15.50 -3.06 -10.99
C ASP A 13 -16.19 -3.08 -9.62
N LYS A 14 -17.40 -3.61 -9.52
CA LYS A 14 -18.09 -3.77 -8.22
C LYS A 14 -17.47 -4.85 -7.33
N SER A 15 -16.83 -5.87 -7.92
CA SER A 15 -16.13 -6.92 -7.14
C SER A 15 -14.78 -6.46 -6.58
N LEU A 16 -14.22 -5.36 -7.09
CA LEU A 16 -12.94 -4.80 -6.65
C LEU A 16 -13.04 -3.85 -5.43
N ASN A 17 -14.21 -3.73 -4.81
CA ASN A 17 -14.38 -2.92 -3.59
C ASN A 17 -13.69 -3.51 -2.34
N SER A 18 -13.09 -4.68 -2.44
CA SER A 18 -12.28 -5.31 -1.40
C SER A 18 -10.80 -5.22 -1.78
N CYS A 19 -9.97 -4.81 -0.85
CA CYS A 19 -8.53 -4.72 -1.05
C CYS A 19 -7.93 -6.09 -1.45
N THR A 20 -8.40 -7.17 -0.82
CA THR A 20 -8.00 -8.54 -1.14
C THR A 20 -8.30 -8.89 -2.60
N ARG A 21 -9.54 -8.68 -3.05
CA ARG A 21 -9.93 -8.99 -4.43
C ARG A 21 -9.21 -8.12 -5.45
N TRP A 22 -9.07 -6.84 -5.15
CA TRP A 22 -8.30 -5.94 -5.99
C TRP A 22 -6.87 -6.45 -6.18
N ALA A 23 -6.21 -6.86 -5.09
CA ALA A 23 -4.86 -7.38 -5.14
C ALA A 23 -4.77 -8.68 -5.94
N GLU A 24 -5.69 -9.63 -5.72
CA GLU A 24 -5.73 -10.92 -6.45
C GLU A 24 -5.94 -10.76 -7.97
N HIS A 25 -6.46 -9.61 -8.42
CA HIS A 25 -6.66 -9.35 -9.86
C HIS A 25 -5.57 -8.48 -10.48
N LYS A 26 -4.92 -7.62 -9.70
CA LYS A 26 -4.03 -6.58 -10.25
C LYS A 26 -2.57 -6.69 -9.81
N VAL A 27 -2.30 -7.36 -8.70
CA VAL A 27 -0.97 -7.39 -8.11
C VAL A 27 -0.23 -8.66 -8.49
N HIS A 28 0.89 -8.50 -9.20
CA HIS A 28 1.80 -9.60 -9.51
C HIS A 28 2.99 -9.58 -8.55
N MET A 29 3.21 -10.69 -7.89
CA MET A 29 4.34 -10.86 -6.99
C MET A 29 5.64 -11.08 -7.76
N PRO A 30 6.76 -10.46 -7.34
CA PRO A 30 8.08 -10.77 -7.86
C PRO A 30 8.58 -12.13 -7.33
N ASN A 31 9.75 -12.56 -7.81
CA ASN A 31 10.42 -13.71 -7.21
C ASN A 31 10.52 -13.58 -5.67
N PRO A 32 10.44 -14.68 -4.92
CA PRO A 32 10.48 -16.10 -5.33
C PRO A 32 9.11 -16.72 -5.66
N PHE A 33 8.02 -15.96 -5.66
CA PHE A 33 6.66 -16.47 -5.91
C PHE A 33 5.97 -15.67 -7.04
N PRO A 34 6.49 -15.74 -8.29
CA PRO A 34 6.00 -14.90 -9.38
C PRO A 34 4.56 -15.28 -9.78
N GLY A 35 3.80 -14.25 -10.19
CA GLY A 35 2.41 -14.38 -10.64
C GLY A 35 1.44 -13.56 -9.80
N LEU A 36 0.16 -13.63 -10.13
CA LEU A 36 -0.88 -12.97 -9.34
C LEU A 36 -0.82 -13.39 -7.88
N ILE A 37 -0.95 -12.42 -6.98
CA ILE A 37 -0.93 -12.72 -5.56
C ILE A 37 -2.08 -13.65 -5.20
N ASN A 38 -1.79 -14.59 -4.31
CA ASN A 38 -2.78 -15.50 -3.74
C ASN A 38 -2.59 -15.56 -2.22
N PHE A 39 -3.65 -15.28 -1.48
CA PHE A 39 -3.62 -15.27 -0.02
C PHE A 39 -3.88 -16.64 0.61
N ASP A 40 -3.98 -17.72 -0.15
CA ASP A 40 -4.25 -19.06 0.41
C ASP A 40 -3.12 -19.55 1.35
N ARG A 41 -1.88 -19.09 1.12
CA ARG A 41 -0.74 -19.38 2.01
C ARG A 41 -0.76 -18.54 3.31
N PHE A 42 -1.40 -17.37 3.27
CA PHE A 42 -1.47 -16.42 4.37
C PHE A 42 -2.89 -15.88 4.52
N PRO A 43 -3.89 -16.75 4.81
CA PRO A 43 -5.30 -16.38 4.78
C PRO A 43 -5.68 -15.28 5.78
N TRP A 44 -4.93 -15.15 6.88
CA TRP A 44 -5.12 -14.09 7.87
C TRP A 44 -4.87 -12.68 7.32
N GLN A 45 -4.15 -12.53 6.20
CA GLN A 45 -3.94 -11.23 5.58
C GLN A 45 -5.23 -10.68 4.97
N ARG A 46 -6.15 -11.53 4.50
CA ARG A 46 -7.44 -11.11 3.93
C ARG A 46 -8.25 -10.29 4.92
N GLU A 47 -8.33 -10.78 6.15
CA GLU A 47 -9.08 -10.15 7.23
C GLU A 47 -8.57 -8.72 7.50
N VAL A 48 -7.25 -8.56 7.61
CA VAL A 48 -6.62 -7.24 7.84
C VAL A 48 -6.73 -6.32 6.62
N LEU A 49 -6.61 -6.86 5.41
CA LEU A 49 -6.68 -6.08 4.18
C LEU A 49 -8.08 -5.49 3.93
N ASP A 50 -9.12 -6.20 4.31
CA ASP A 50 -10.50 -5.82 4.03
C ASP A 50 -11.18 -5.03 5.16
N ILE A 51 -10.48 -4.76 6.27
CA ILE A 51 -10.96 -3.83 7.30
C ILE A 51 -10.98 -2.42 6.71
N ASP A 52 -12.15 -1.79 6.71
CA ASP A 52 -12.36 -0.45 6.16
C ASP A 52 -12.68 0.61 7.23
N GLU A 53 -12.51 0.28 8.50
CA GLU A 53 -12.87 1.16 9.62
C GLU A 53 -11.68 1.50 10.51
N GLY A 54 -11.56 2.79 10.83
CA GLY A 54 -10.79 3.31 11.94
C GLY A 54 -9.30 2.97 11.93
N SER A 55 -8.79 2.61 13.09
CA SER A 55 -7.38 2.25 13.31
C SER A 55 -7.26 0.77 13.61
N VAL A 56 -6.34 0.11 12.93
CA VAL A 56 -6.06 -1.33 13.10
C VAL A 56 -4.63 -1.52 13.59
N THR A 57 -4.47 -2.22 14.70
CA THR A 57 -3.15 -2.63 15.21
C THR A 57 -3.01 -4.14 15.07
N VAL A 58 -1.94 -4.57 14.41
CA VAL A 58 -1.63 -5.99 14.21
C VAL A 58 -0.39 -6.36 15.02
N GLN A 59 -0.57 -7.18 16.03
CA GLN A 59 0.55 -7.83 16.71
C GLN A 59 0.93 -9.10 15.95
N LYS A 60 2.16 -9.16 15.47
CA LYS A 60 2.62 -10.22 14.57
C LYS A 60 3.91 -10.87 15.04
N ALA A 61 4.08 -12.15 14.76
CA ALA A 61 5.39 -12.78 14.75
C ALA A 61 6.20 -12.34 13.51
N ALA A 62 7.51 -12.60 13.53
CA ALA A 62 8.36 -12.35 12.37
C ALA A 62 7.92 -13.20 11.15
N GLN A 63 8.13 -12.68 9.95
CA GLN A 63 7.91 -13.37 8.66
C GLN A 63 6.46 -13.81 8.37
N MET A 64 5.46 -13.19 8.99
CA MET A 64 4.04 -13.46 8.72
C MET A 64 3.48 -12.73 7.50
N GLY A 65 4.32 -12.00 6.75
CA GLY A 65 3.94 -11.32 5.52
C GLY A 65 3.15 -10.02 5.70
N PHE A 66 3.03 -9.48 6.91
CA PHE A 66 2.24 -8.27 7.17
C PHE A 66 2.83 -6.99 6.54
N SER A 67 4.14 -6.91 6.33
CA SER A 67 4.74 -5.79 5.57
C SER A 67 4.24 -5.77 4.11
N ILE A 68 4.04 -6.97 3.51
CA ILE A 68 3.43 -7.08 2.17
C ILE A 68 1.94 -6.68 2.22
N ALA A 69 1.21 -7.08 3.25
CA ALA A 69 -0.18 -6.66 3.42
C ALA A 69 -0.29 -5.12 3.57
N GLY A 70 0.55 -4.49 4.39
CA GLY A 70 0.61 -3.04 4.53
C GLY A 70 0.95 -2.33 3.22
N LEU A 71 1.89 -2.89 2.44
CA LEU A 71 2.24 -2.39 1.11
C LEU A 71 1.05 -2.48 0.14
N ILE A 72 0.37 -3.63 0.08
CA ILE A 72 -0.81 -3.84 -0.77
C ILE A 72 -1.94 -2.89 -0.38
N ARG A 73 -2.21 -2.75 0.92
CA ARG A 73 -3.22 -1.80 1.42
C ARG A 73 -2.91 -0.37 1.00
N SER A 74 -1.64 0.05 1.09
CA SER A 74 -1.20 1.37 0.67
C SER A 74 -1.41 1.60 -0.84
N LEU A 75 -1.07 0.61 -1.67
CA LEU A 75 -1.29 0.69 -3.11
C LEU A 75 -2.79 0.73 -3.45
N TYR A 76 -3.61 -0.10 -2.80
CA TYR A 76 -5.05 -0.09 -2.97
C TYR A 76 -5.68 1.26 -2.63
N CYS A 77 -5.33 1.82 -1.46
CA CYS A 77 -5.81 3.13 -1.05
C CYS A 77 -5.40 4.23 -2.04
N THR A 78 -4.16 4.18 -2.53
CA THR A 78 -3.65 5.21 -3.45
C THR A 78 -4.23 5.05 -4.85
N VAL A 79 -4.25 3.83 -5.41
CA VAL A 79 -4.65 3.57 -6.80
C VAL A 79 -6.17 3.51 -6.96
N GLU A 80 -6.85 2.76 -6.11
CA GLU A 80 -8.28 2.50 -6.28
C GLU A 80 -9.14 3.54 -5.56
N GLN A 81 -8.81 3.82 -4.29
CA GLN A 81 -9.56 4.79 -3.49
C GLN A 81 -9.14 6.24 -3.73
N GLN A 82 -8.05 6.48 -4.48
CA GLN A 82 -7.52 7.82 -4.79
C GLN A 82 -7.20 8.65 -3.53
N ARG A 83 -6.70 7.99 -2.49
CA ARG A 83 -6.32 8.61 -1.22
C ARG A 83 -4.82 8.89 -1.19
N ASP A 84 -4.44 9.99 -0.59
CA ASP A 84 -3.05 10.24 -0.22
C ASP A 84 -2.69 9.36 0.98
N VAL A 85 -1.59 8.61 0.85
CA VAL A 85 -1.17 7.60 1.81
C VAL A 85 0.23 7.89 2.32
N LEU A 86 0.47 7.70 3.62
CA LEU A 86 1.77 7.74 4.25
C LEU A 86 2.17 6.34 4.74
N TYR A 87 3.28 5.82 4.21
CA TYR A 87 3.91 4.59 4.69
C TYR A 87 5.15 4.93 5.52
N VAL A 88 5.14 4.54 6.79
CA VAL A 88 6.20 4.87 7.74
C VAL A 88 6.98 3.61 8.12
N LEU A 89 8.31 3.74 8.13
CA LEU A 89 9.26 2.75 8.61
C LEU A 89 10.16 3.37 9.70
N PRO A 90 10.88 2.55 10.48
CA PRO A 90 11.68 3.08 11.60
C PRO A 90 12.68 4.16 11.20
N THR A 91 13.39 3.99 10.10
CA THR A 91 14.40 4.97 9.63
C THR A 91 14.25 5.33 8.16
N GLN A 92 14.81 6.47 7.76
CA GLN A 92 14.78 6.89 6.35
C GLN A 92 15.59 5.93 5.44
N GLY A 93 16.66 5.33 5.94
CA GLY A 93 17.42 4.31 5.22
C GLY A 93 16.54 3.08 4.92
N LEU A 94 15.90 2.53 5.96
CA LEU A 94 14.97 1.41 5.79
C LEU A 94 13.81 1.76 4.85
N ALA A 95 13.27 2.97 4.94
CA ALA A 95 12.21 3.44 4.04
C ALA A 95 12.69 3.47 2.58
N GLY A 96 13.92 3.91 2.33
CA GLY A 96 14.53 3.92 1.01
C GLY A 96 14.74 2.51 0.44
N ASP A 97 15.32 1.62 1.24
CA ASP A 97 15.58 0.23 0.83
C ASP A 97 14.26 -0.53 0.60
N PHE A 98 13.29 -0.36 1.48
CA PHE A 98 11.97 -0.96 1.34
C PHE A 98 11.23 -0.46 0.09
N SER A 99 11.31 0.84 -0.20
CA SER A 99 10.73 1.40 -1.42
C SER A 99 11.27 0.72 -2.67
N LYS A 100 12.60 0.63 -2.79
CA LYS A 100 13.24 0.00 -3.95
C LYS A 100 13.01 -1.51 -4.01
N ALA A 101 13.24 -2.20 -2.89
CA ALA A 101 13.22 -3.66 -2.89
C ALA A 101 11.82 -4.26 -2.86
N ARG A 102 10.80 -3.51 -2.45
CA ARG A 102 9.44 -4.02 -2.28
C ARG A 102 8.41 -3.27 -3.11
N PHE A 103 8.28 -1.95 -2.94
CA PHE A 103 7.30 -1.18 -3.72
C PHE A 103 7.63 -1.17 -5.20
N ASP A 104 8.88 -0.83 -5.58
CA ASP A 104 9.27 -0.78 -6.99
C ASP A 104 9.17 -2.16 -7.63
N ALA A 105 9.68 -3.21 -6.96
CA ALA A 105 9.60 -4.56 -7.48
C ALA A 105 8.15 -5.03 -7.72
N LEU A 106 7.23 -4.70 -6.82
CA LEU A 106 5.82 -5.06 -6.97
C LEU A 106 5.13 -4.26 -8.08
N ILE A 107 5.42 -2.96 -8.17
CA ILE A 107 4.90 -2.09 -9.22
C ILE A 107 5.40 -2.57 -10.59
N GLU A 108 6.69 -2.81 -10.74
CA GLU A 108 7.32 -3.22 -11.99
C GLU A 108 6.84 -4.58 -12.51
N THR A 109 6.50 -5.50 -11.60
CA THR A 109 5.96 -6.82 -11.99
C THR A 109 4.47 -6.81 -12.28
N SER A 110 3.75 -5.74 -11.91
CA SER A 110 2.30 -5.62 -12.07
C SER A 110 1.95 -4.65 -13.21
N PRO A 111 1.53 -5.13 -14.40
CA PRO A 111 1.36 -4.29 -15.60
C PRO A 111 0.44 -3.08 -15.38
N GLU A 112 -0.65 -3.25 -14.64
CA GLU A 112 -1.59 -2.17 -14.36
C GLU A 112 -1.00 -1.12 -13.41
N LEU A 113 -0.15 -1.52 -12.45
CA LEU A 113 0.52 -0.61 -11.54
C LEU A 113 1.64 0.18 -12.23
N VAL A 114 2.36 -0.44 -13.16
CA VAL A 114 3.34 0.28 -14.00
C VAL A 114 2.69 1.47 -14.69
N ASP A 115 1.52 1.26 -15.31
CA ASP A 115 0.80 2.33 -16.00
C ASP A 115 0.30 3.43 -15.05
N GLU A 116 -0.11 3.06 -13.83
CA GLU A 116 -0.56 4.03 -12.82
C GLU A 116 0.57 4.92 -12.29
N PHE A 117 1.77 4.40 -12.08
CA PHE A 117 2.90 5.13 -11.48
C PHE A 117 3.95 5.65 -12.47
N LYS A 118 3.71 5.60 -13.77
CA LYS A 118 4.69 5.96 -14.81
C LYS A 118 5.22 7.39 -14.76
N ASN A 119 4.49 8.33 -14.16
CA ASN A 119 4.85 9.74 -14.16
C ASN A 119 5.81 10.10 -13.03
N VAL A 120 5.55 9.62 -11.82
CA VAL A 120 6.41 9.85 -10.66
C VAL A 120 6.53 8.57 -9.84
N ASN A 121 7.69 7.94 -9.94
CA ASN A 121 8.06 6.77 -9.15
C ASN A 121 9.44 7.00 -8.53
N SER A 122 9.51 7.81 -7.48
CA SER A 122 10.75 8.05 -6.73
C SER A 122 10.76 7.26 -5.42
N VAL A 123 11.94 7.16 -4.80
CA VAL A 123 12.14 6.38 -3.57
C VAL A 123 11.20 6.83 -2.43
N GLY A 124 10.98 8.13 -2.27
CA GLY A 124 10.16 8.66 -1.18
C GLY A 124 8.75 9.11 -1.57
N LEU A 125 8.44 9.10 -2.87
CA LEU A 125 7.14 9.56 -3.38
C LEU A 125 6.78 8.82 -4.66
N LYS A 126 5.59 8.27 -4.70
CA LYS A 126 4.98 7.70 -5.90
C LYS A 126 3.64 8.40 -6.12
N VAL A 127 3.39 8.83 -7.36
CA VAL A 127 2.18 9.58 -7.72
C VAL A 127 1.42 8.85 -8.81
N THR A 128 0.15 8.56 -8.56
CA THR A 128 -0.72 7.92 -9.54
C THR A 128 -1.05 8.85 -10.70
N ARG A 129 -1.55 8.30 -11.80
CA ARG A 129 -2.06 9.09 -12.95
C ARG A 129 -3.13 10.10 -12.52
N LYS A 130 -3.95 9.75 -11.54
CA LYS A 130 -5.02 10.61 -11.01
C LYS A 130 -4.56 11.54 -9.88
N ARG A 131 -3.25 11.63 -9.65
CA ARG A 131 -2.61 12.56 -8.70
C ARG A 131 -2.70 12.18 -7.21
N ALA A 132 -3.15 10.98 -6.86
CA ALA A 132 -3.01 10.50 -5.48
C ALA A 132 -1.55 10.18 -5.17
N ASN A 133 -1.12 10.48 -3.95
CA ASN A 133 0.26 10.41 -3.51
C ASN A 133 0.48 9.25 -2.53
N LEU A 134 1.55 8.50 -2.72
CA LEU A 134 2.05 7.55 -1.74
C LEU A 134 3.42 8.03 -1.24
N TYR A 135 3.44 8.53 -0.02
CA TYR A 135 4.64 8.97 0.67
C TYR A 135 5.27 7.81 1.44
N ILE A 136 6.60 7.64 1.33
CA ILE A 136 7.35 6.61 2.07
C ILE A 136 8.41 7.32 2.89
N ARG A 137 8.33 7.24 4.22
CA ARG A 137 9.12 8.04 5.16
C ARG A 137 9.68 7.21 6.31
N GLY A 138 10.78 7.70 6.87
CA GLY A 138 11.31 7.20 8.14
C GLY A 138 10.73 7.98 9.33
N SER A 139 10.49 7.30 10.44
CA SER A 139 9.89 7.87 11.66
C SER A 139 10.80 8.89 12.39
N VAL A 140 12.10 8.73 12.28
CA VAL A 140 13.08 9.62 12.98
C VAL A 140 13.06 11.04 12.43
N SER A 141 12.63 11.25 11.19
CA SER A 141 12.53 12.58 10.58
C SER A 141 11.15 13.19 10.80
N SER A 142 10.97 13.90 11.91
CA SER A 142 9.71 14.61 12.20
C SER A 142 9.29 15.55 11.07
N ARG A 143 10.24 16.25 10.41
CA ARG A 143 9.92 17.10 9.26
C ARG A 143 9.32 16.34 8.09
N GLY A 144 9.75 15.11 7.84
CA GLY A 144 9.21 14.28 6.77
C GLY A 144 7.77 13.79 7.02
N LEU A 145 7.39 13.64 8.30
CA LEU A 145 6.04 13.24 8.70
C LEU A 145 5.08 14.44 8.77
N VAL A 146 5.58 15.59 9.23
CA VAL A 146 4.75 16.79 9.52
C VAL A 146 4.29 17.52 8.25
N SER A 147 4.95 17.34 7.11
CA SER A 147 4.75 18.19 5.93
C SER A 147 3.71 17.69 4.92
N VAL A 148 3.05 16.56 5.16
CA VAL A 148 2.15 15.97 4.17
C VAL A 148 0.76 15.68 4.79
N PRO A 149 -0.32 16.28 4.27
CA PRO A 149 -1.68 15.86 4.62
C PRO A 149 -1.95 14.51 3.93
N VAL A 150 -2.54 13.56 4.65
CA VAL A 150 -2.87 12.24 4.14
C VAL A 150 -4.21 11.76 4.69
N SER A 151 -4.89 10.91 3.94
CA SER A 151 -6.18 10.33 4.35
C SER A 151 -6.03 8.90 4.89
N SER A 152 -4.83 8.31 4.77
CA SER A 152 -4.53 6.97 5.29
C SER A 152 -3.06 6.84 5.62
N ALA A 153 -2.74 6.05 6.62
CA ALA A 153 -1.35 5.78 6.99
C ALA A 153 -1.13 4.32 7.36
N VAL A 154 0.07 3.82 7.07
CA VAL A 154 0.56 2.51 7.50
C VAL A 154 1.88 2.74 8.24
N ILE A 155 1.99 2.23 9.47
CA ILE A 155 3.24 2.24 10.24
C ILE A 155 3.71 0.79 10.35
N ASP A 156 4.78 0.45 9.66
CA ASP A 156 5.40 -0.88 9.72
C ASP A 156 6.55 -0.90 10.73
N GLU A 157 6.74 -2.03 11.40
CA GLU A 157 7.70 -2.17 12.50
C GLU A 157 7.55 -1.07 13.58
N PHE A 158 6.32 -0.81 13.98
CA PHE A 158 5.95 0.29 14.89
C PHE A 158 6.73 0.26 16.21
N ASP A 159 7.03 -0.93 16.73
CA ASP A 159 7.86 -1.16 17.92
C ASP A 159 9.30 -0.63 17.82
N ARG A 160 9.75 -0.33 16.60
CA ARG A 160 11.10 0.22 16.30
C ARG A 160 11.06 1.68 15.82
N CYS A 161 9.88 2.24 15.69
CA CYS A 161 9.69 3.64 15.30
C CYS A 161 9.99 4.59 16.48
N ALA A 162 10.17 5.88 16.20
CA ALA A 162 10.32 6.90 17.24
C ALA A 162 9.04 6.99 18.10
N ASP A 163 9.19 7.26 19.40
CA ASP A 163 8.10 7.21 20.39
C ASP A 163 6.89 8.10 20.02
N ASN A 164 7.12 9.23 19.38
CA ASN A 164 6.06 10.17 18.97
C ASN A 164 5.51 9.93 17.55
N THR A 165 5.86 8.81 16.92
CA THR A 165 5.47 8.54 15.52
C THR A 165 3.96 8.49 15.36
N LEU A 166 3.26 7.82 16.27
CA LEU A 166 1.80 7.67 16.18
C LEU A 166 1.11 9.03 16.28
N ASP A 167 1.50 9.86 17.23
CA ASP A 167 0.91 11.20 17.44
C ASP A 167 1.10 12.07 16.18
N LEU A 168 2.33 12.10 15.63
CA LEU A 168 2.64 12.86 14.42
C LEU A 168 1.85 12.37 13.20
N VAL A 169 1.64 11.06 13.07
CA VAL A 169 0.84 10.49 11.99
C VAL A 169 -0.64 10.81 12.17
N MET A 170 -1.18 10.66 13.38
CA MET A 170 -2.58 10.96 13.67
C MET A 170 -2.95 12.43 13.42
N GLU A 171 -2.03 13.37 13.69
CA GLU A 171 -2.23 14.78 13.35
C GLU A 171 -2.34 15.06 11.84
N ARG A 172 -1.95 14.12 10.97
CA ARG A 172 -1.97 14.29 9.50
C ARG A 172 -3.17 13.62 8.84
N LEU A 173 -3.85 12.75 9.56
CA LEU A 173 -5.04 12.09 9.06
C LEU A 173 -6.22 13.07 9.08
N SER A 174 -6.75 13.38 7.90
CA SER A 174 -7.86 14.31 7.68
C SER A 174 -8.95 13.68 6.82
#